data_2a6bc1e65e154bc2ec4c39d10bcf842d
#
_entry.id   2a6bc1e65e154bc2ec4c39d10bcf842d
#
_cell.length_a   1.000
_cell.length_b   1.000
_cell.length_c   1.000
_cell.angle_alpha   90.00
_cell.angle_beta   90.00
_cell.angle_gamma   90.00
#
_symmetry.space_group_name_H-M   'P 1'
#
loop_
_entity.id
_entity.type
_entity.pdbx_description
1 polymer ?
#
loop_
_entity_poly.entity_id
_entity_poly.type
_entity_poly.pdbx_seq_one_letter_code
_entity_poly.pdbx_strand_id
1 'polypeptide(L)'
;MGLSTTSVSASIQDVSNSLTSDPYPGSGREWYAVFAVPKNERSVQRHLALRDVESFLPTYEIVRCWKNRQRVQVTLPLFPSYLFVRVQKSERIKVLQCPGVLHIVGNGRNHIPVDETELEFLRWGMKNRKIEPHRELAVGQKVRIKSGVMEGVIGTLIRKNDSLRFVLTLQLINQHASVEVDAGTLESVS
;
A
#
# COMPACT_ATOMS: atom_id res chain seq x y z
N MET A 1 57.60 10.21 -23.43
CA MET A 1 56.79 9.02 -23.12
C MET A 1 55.86 9.38 -21.96
N GLY A 2 54.63 9.80 -22.29
CA GLY A 2 53.64 10.22 -21.32
C GLY A 2 52.61 9.11 -21.16
N LEU A 3 52.37 8.66 -19.96
CA LEU A 3 51.31 7.76 -19.61
C LEU A 3 50.16 8.58 -19.06
N SER A 4 49.06 8.64 -19.85
CA SER A 4 47.78 9.23 -19.45
C SER A 4 47.02 8.27 -18.53
N THR A 5 46.87 8.64 -17.27
CA THR A 5 45.96 7.99 -16.34
C THR A 5 44.53 8.52 -16.57
N THR A 6 43.68 7.73 -17.22
CA THR A 6 42.27 8.01 -17.36
C THR A 6 41.56 7.61 -16.06
N SER A 7 41.19 8.60 -15.29
CA SER A 7 40.35 8.45 -14.09
C SER A 7 38.89 8.17 -14.53
N VAL A 8 38.41 6.95 -14.28
CA VAL A 8 37.04 6.58 -14.45
C VAL A 8 36.28 7.01 -13.19
N SER A 9 35.70 8.18 -13.23
CA SER A 9 34.71 8.64 -12.23
C SER A 9 33.36 8.07 -12.60
N ALA A 10 33.04 6.88 -12.09
CA ALA A 10 31.70 6.32 -12.19
C ALA A 10 30.80 7.06 -11.21
N SER A 11 29.88 7.82 -11.76
CA SER A 11 28.89 8.61 -11.01
C SER A 11 27.94 7.71 -10.25
N ILE A 12 27.75 8.01 -8.97
CA ILE A 12 26.84 7.34 -8.02
C ILE A 12 25.34 7.55 -8.38
N GLN A 13 25.05 8.12 -9.53
CA GLN A 13 23.69 8.41 -10.00
C GLN A 13 22.97 7.24 -10.69
N ASP A 14 23.66 6.14 -11.02
CA ASP A 14 23.05 5.03 -11.77
C ASP A 14 22.42 3.92 -10.90
N VAL A 15 22.53 3.98 -9.58
CA VAL A 15 22.03 2.92 -8.68
C VAL A 15 20.66 3.20 -8.11
N SER A 16 20.16 4.45 -8.22
CA SER A 16 18.83 4.83 -7.70
C SER A 16 17.66 4.51 -8.64
N ASN A 17 17.93 3.99 -9.85
CA ASN A 17 16.92 3.84 -10.89
C ASN A 17 16.44 2.39 -11.11
N SER A 18 16.80 1.44 -10.25
CA SER A 18 16.49 0.02 -10.47
C SER A 18 15.47 -0.60 -9.49
N LEU A 19 14.79 0.21 -8.66
CA LEU A 19 13.83 -0.30 -7.67
C LEU A 19 12.37 0.10 -7.89
N THR A 20 12.06 0.86 -8.93
CA THR A 20 10.68 1.06 -9.39
C THR A 20 10.47 0.20 -10.61
N SER A 21 10.08 -1.05 -10.42
CA SER A 21 9.63 -1.91 -11.51
C SER A 21 8.23 -1.48 -11.96
N ASP A 22 8.14 -0.29 -12.54
CA ASP A 22 7.02 0.07 -13.40
C ASP A 22 7.25 -0.68 -14.72
N PRO A 23 6.42 -1.69 -15.08
CA PRO A 23 6.52 -2.35 -16.38
C PRO A 23 6.29 -1.36 -17.55
N TYR A 24 5.87 -0.12 -17.24
CA TYR A 24 5.65 0.96 -18.20
C TYR A 24 6.17 2.30 -17.67
N PRO A 25 7.50 2.52 -17.56
CA PRO A 25 8.05 3.80 -17.13
C PRO A 25 7.64 4.89 -18.13
N GLY A 26 6.91 5.90 -17.66
CA GLY A 26 6.43 7.00 -18.50
C GLY A 26 4.95 6.91 -18.89
N SER A 27 4.18 5.93 -18.43
CA SER A 27 2.76 5.76 -18.80
C SER A 27 1.84 6.86 -18.24
N GLY A 28 2.29 7.70 -17.30
CA GLY A 28 1.45 8.69 -16.59
C GLY A 28 0.32 8.04 -15.79
N ARG A 29 0.44 6.75 -15.48
CA ARG A 29 -0.51 6.01 -14.64
C ARG A 29 -0.16 6.21 -13.18
N GLU A 30 -1.17 6.56 -12.39
CA GLU A 30 -1.05 6.79 -10.96
C GLU A 30 -2.04 5.90 -10.21
N TRP A 31 -1.74 5.61 -8.97
CA TRP A 31 -2.65 4.87 -8.09
C TRP A 31 -3.71 5.78 -7.50
N TYR A 32 -4.95 5.31 -7.49
CA TYR A 32 -6.08 6.01 -6.89
C TYR A 32 -6.85 5.06 -5.98
N ALA A 33 -7.33 5.59 -4.84
CA ALA A 33 -8.27 4.86 -4.01
C ALA A 33 -9.68 4.94 -4.61
N VAL A 34 -10.39 3.82 -4.60
CA VAL A 34 -11.75 3.68 -5.10
C VAL A 34 -12.64 3.24 -3.96
N PHE A 35 -13.76 3.93 -3.78
CA PHE A 35 -14.80 3.55 -2.85
C PHE A 35 -15.84 2.71 -3.57
N ALA A 36 -16.08 1.51 -3.07
CA ALA A 36 -16.97 0.53 -3.66
C ALA A 36 -18.16 0.21 -2.73
N VAL A 37 -19.20 -0.37 -3.28
CA VAL A 37 -20.30 -0.91 -2.50
C VAL A 37 -19.77 -1.94 -1.49
N PRO A 38 -20.17 -1.83 -0.19
CA PRO A 38 -19.69 -2.72 0.86
C PRO A 38 -19.86 -4.21 0.51
N LYS A 39 -18.85 -5.01 0.80
CA LYS A 39 -18.78 -6.47 0.52
C LYS A 39 -18.73 -6.83 -0.97
N ASN A 40 -18.63 -5.86 -1.88
CA ASN A 40 -18.51 -6.08 -3.31
C ASN A 40 -17.07 -5.88 -3.84
N GLU A 41 -16.09 -5.62 -3.00
CA GLU A 41 -14.72 -5.26 -3.37
C GLU A 41 -14.10 -6.29 -4.33
N ARG A 42 -14.28 -7.59 -4.05
CA ARG A 42 -13.77 -8.67 -4.91
C ARG A 42 -14.48 -8.76 -6.26
N SER A 43 -15.79 -8.42 -6.30
CA SER A 43 -16.55 -8.37 -7.54
C SER A 43 -16.10 -7.20 -8.40
N VAL A 44 -15.91 -6.03 -7.79
CA VAL A 44 -15.36 -4.84 -8.45
C VAL A 44 -13.97 -5.14 -8.99
N GLN A 45 -13.09 -5.77 -8.22
CA GLN A 45 -11.75 -6.15 -8.69
C GLN A 45 -11.80 -7.03 -9.94
N ARG A 46 -12.70 -8.03 -9.98
CA ARG A 46 -12.89 -8.87 -11.18
C ARG A 46 -13.40 -8.08 -12.37
N HIS A 47 -14.36 -7.17 -12.17
CA HIS A 47 -14.89 -6.34 -13.23
C HIS A 47 -13.85 -5.34 -13.79
N LEU A 48 -12.95 -4.84 -12.95
CA LEU A 48 -11.84 -4.00 -13.36
C LEU A 48 -10.83 -4.78 -14.20
N ALA A 49 -10.51 -6.01 -13.79
CA ALA A 49 -9.62 -6.89 -14.57
C ALA A 49 -10.17 -7.19 -15.97
N LEU A 50 -11.48 -7.38 -16.11
CA LEU A 50 -12.13 -7.54 -17.43
C LEU A 50 -12.07 -6.29 -18.33
N ARG A 51 -11.67 -5.15 -17.78
CA ARG A 51 -11.50 -3.86 -18.48
C ARG A 51 -10.03 -3.46 -18.64
N ASP A 52 -9.11 -4.41 -18.38
CA ASP A 52 -7.67 -4.18 -18.40
C ASP A 52 -7.23 -3.05 -17.45
N VAL A 53 -7.93 -2.90 -16.32
CA VAL A 53 -7.57 -1.96 -15.27
C VAL A 53 -6.82 -2.71 -14.17
N GLU A 54 -5.57 -2.32 -13.96
CA GLU A 54 -4.77 -2.82 -12.84
C GLU A 54 -5.41 -2.40 -11.52
N SER A 55 -5.64 -3.37 -10.62
CA SER A 55 -6.28 -3.11 -9.33
C SER A 55 -5.63 -3.90 -8.21
N PHE A 56 -5.60 -3.29 -7.02
CA PHE A 56 -5.05 -3.87 -5.81
C PHE A 56 -6.09 -3.82 -4.68
N LEU A 57 -6.46 -4.99 -4.18
CA LEU A 57 -7.33 -5.14 -3.01
C LEU A 57 -6.50 -5.69 -1.85
N PRO A 58 -6.04 -4.85 -0.92
CA PRO A 58 -5.32 -5.32 0.24
C PRO A 58 -6.22 -6.17 1.14
N THR A 59 -5.72 -7.34 1.55
CA THR A 59 -6.45 -8.30 2.36
C THR A 59 -5.59 -8.79 3.52
N TYR A 60 -6.25 -9.32 4.56
CA TYR A 60 -5.60 -9.98 5.68
C TYR A 60 -6.33 -11.28 6.02
N GLU A 61 -5.63 -12.20 6.68
CA GLU A 61 -6.17 -13.49 7.07
C GLU A 61 -6.51 -13.49 8.57
N ILE A 62 -7.68 -14.02 8.90
CA ILE A 62 -8.12 -14.18 10.28
C ILE A 62 -8.73 -15.58 10.47
N VAL A 63 -8.46 -16.19 11.61
CA VAL A 63 -9.12 -17.44 12.01
C VAL A 63 -10.41 -17.09 12.73
N ARG A 64 -11.54 -17.50 12.18
CA ARG A 64 -12.85 -17.39 12.83
C ARG A 64 -13.31 -18.75 13.36
N CYS A 65 -13.81 -18.74 14.58
CA CYS A 65 -14.49 -19.90 15.15
C CYS A 65 -16.00 -19.80 14.87
N TRP A 66 -16.53 -20.78 14.17
CA TRP A 66 -17.96 -20.86 13.88
C TRP A 66 -18.72 -21.48 15.06
N LYS A 67 -20.07 -21.37 15.06
CA LYS A 67 -20.93 -21.90 16.13
C LYS A 67 -20.73 -23.40 16.40
N ASN A 68 -20.31 -24.15 15.39
CA ASN A 68 -19.97 -25.58 15.48
C ASN A 68 -18.54 -25.85 16.00
N ARG A 69 -17.84 -24.86 16.58
CA ARG A 69 -16.44 -24.89 17.03
C ARG A 69 -15.40 -25.14 15.94
N GLN A 70 -15.79 -25.16 14.67
CA GLN A 70 -14.81 -25.24 13.57
C GLN A 70 -14.06 -23.92 13.44
N ARG A 71 -12.73 -24.02 13.32
CA ARG A 71 -11.85 -22.91 13.03
C ARG A 71 -11.68 -22.81 11.51
N VAL A 72 -12.09 -21.69 10.93
CA VAL A 72 -11.99 -21.45 9.49
C VAL A 72 -11.13 -20.23 9.27
N GLN A 73 -10.12 -20.35 8.39
CA GLN A 73 -9.32 -19.22 7.93
C GLN A 73 -10.13 -18.44 6.91
N VAL A 74 -10.30 -17.15 7.16
CA VAL A 74 -11.08 -16.24 6.31
C VAL A 74 -10.19 -15.09 5.88
N THR A 75 -10.20 -14.81 4.59
CA THR A 75 -9.51 -13.64 4.02
C THR A 75 -10.51 -12.48 3.89
N LEU A 76 -10.21 -11.37 4.53
CA LEU A 76 -11.04 -10.17 4.54
C LEU A 76 -10.31 -8.99 3.90
N PRO A 77 -11.04 -8.01 3.31
CA PRO A 77 -10.46 -6.73 2.93
C PRO A 77 -9.82 -6.04 4.14
N LEU A 78 -8.60 -5.53 3.97
CA LEU A 78 -7.91 -4.76 5.01
C LEU A 78 -8.65 -3.45 5.28
N PHE A 79 -9.15 -2.81 4.22
CA PHE A 79 -9.96 -1.60 4.26
C PHE A 79 -11.33 -1.89 3.64
N PRO A 80 -12.38 -2.09 4.46
CA PRO A 80 -13.72 -2.35 3.96
C PRO A 80 -14.20 -1.25 3.00
N SER A 81 -14.76 -1.65 1.88
CA SER A 81 -15.26 -0.77 0.80
C SER A 81 -14.18 -0.03 -0.01
N TYR A 82 -12.89 -0.26 0.25
CA TYR A 82 -11.82 0.38 -0.52
C TYR A 82 -10.99 -0.64 -1.28
N LEU A 83 -10.61 -0.26 -2.50
CA LEU A 83 -9.58 -0.89 -3.31
C LEU A 83 -8.79 0.19 -4.05
N PHE A 84 -7.66 -0.18 -4.63
CA PHE A 84 -6.80 0.74 -5.35
C PHE A 84 -6.74 0.35 -6.82
N VAL A 85 -6.66 1.35 -7.71
CA VAL A 85 -6.56 1.17 -9.16
C VAL A 85 -5.41 2.00 -9.70
N ARG A 86 -4.70 1.47 -10.70
CA ARG A 86 -3.63 2.16 -11.40
C ARG A 86 -4.09 2.54 -12.79
N VAL A 87 -4.33 3.82 -13.03
CA VAL A 87 -4.88 4.33 -14.28
C VAL A 87 -4.32 5.70 -14.65
N GLN A 88 -4.40 6.04 -15.93
CA GLN A 88 -4.19 7.41 -16.39
C GLN A 88 -5.42 8.29 -16.07
N LYS A 89 -5.25 9.61 -16.07
CA LYS A 89 -6.36 10.56 -15.88
C LYS A 89 -7.49 10.35 -16.88
N SER A 90 -7.17 10.04 -18.12
CA SER A 90 -8.14 9.75 -19.20
C SER A 90 -8.90 8.44 -19.02
N GLU A 91 -8.31 7.46 -18.32
CA GLU A 91 -8.92 6.13 -18.13
C GLU A 91 -9.86 6.05 -16.91
N ARG A 92 -9.94 7.09 -16.10
CA ARG A 92 -10.79 7.10 -14.88
C ARG A 92 -12.25 6.82 -15.17
N ILE A 93 -12.73 7.18 -16.34
CA ILE A 93 -14.12 6.89 -16.75
C ILE A 93 -14.39 5.38 -16.78
N LYS A 94 -13.41 4.56 -17.20
CA LYS A 94 -13.53 3.09 -17.20
C LYS A 94 -13.74 2.53 -15.80
N VAL A 95 -13.10 3.17 -14.79
CA VAL A 95 -13.24 2.81 -13.38
C VAL A 95 -14.62 3.20 -12.86
N LEU A 96 -15.06 4.43 -13.14
CA LEU A 96 -16.37 4.95 -12.68
C LEU A 96 -17.55 4.19 -13.29
N GLN A 97 -17.41 3.65 -14.50
CA GLN A 97 -18.41 2.81 -15.16
C GLN A 97 -18.38 1.35 -14.70
N CYS A 98 -17.46 0.98 -13.82
CA CYS A 98 -17.38 -0.38 -13.30
C CYS A 98 -18.52 -0.65 -12.29
N PRO A 99 -19.33 -1.72 -12.47
CA PRO A 99 -20.38 -2.06 -11.53
C PRO A 99 -19.86 -2.25 -10.11
N GLY A 100 -20.50 -1.57 -9.15
CA GLY A 100 -20.11 -1.61 -7.75
C GLY A 100 -19.08 -0.55 -7.34
N VAL A 101 -18.52 0.22 -8.26
CA VAL A 101 -17.75 1.43 -7.95
C VAL A 101 -18.71 2.57 -7.65
N LEU A 102 -18.50 3.26 -6.52
CA LEU A 102 -19.29 4.43 -6.15
C LEU A 102 -18.58 5.72 -6.57
N HIS A 103 -17.30 5.85 -6.24
CA HIS A 103 -16.47 6.98 -6.67
C HIS A 103 -14.97 6.70 -6.52
N ILE A 104 -14.14 7.50 -7.20
CA ILE A 104 -12.70 7.59 -6.95
C ILE A 104 -12.49 8.65 -5.88
N VAL A 105 -11.70 8.34 -4.86
CA VAL A 105 -11.46 9.23 -3.72
C VAL A 105 -10.67 10.48 -4.15
N GLY A 106 -11.04 11.61 -3.57
CA GLY A 106 -10.41 12.91 -3.85
C GLY A 106 -11.01 14.01 -2.99
N ASN A 107 -10.72 15.25 -3.33
CA ASN A 107 -11.20 16.45 -2.63
C ASN A 107 -12.43 17.11 -3.29
N GLY A 108 -13.27 16.34 -3.94
CA GLY A 108 -14.49 16.78 -4.61
C GLY A 108 -14.29 17.15 -6.08
N ARG A 109 -13.29 17.96 -6.42
CA ARG A 109 -12.99 18.37 -7.81
C ARG A 109 -11.86 17.55 -8.45
N ASN A 110 -10.88 17.16 -7.65
CA ASN A 110 -9.70 16.44 -8.13
C ASN A 110 -9.60 15.10 -7.41
N HIS A 111 -9.33 14.06 -8.17
CA HIS A 111 -8.91 12.78 -7.62
C HIS A 111 -7.45 12.89 -7.19
N ILE A 112 -7.14 12.43 -5.99
CA ILE A 112 -5.81 12.52 -5.38
C ILE A 112 -5.12 11.17 -5.55
N PRO A 113 -3.91 11.11 -6.13
CA PRO A 113 -3.16 9.87 -6.21
C PRO A 113 -2.71 9.41 -4.82
N VAL A 114 -2.60 8.10 -4.66
CA VAL A 114 -2.03 7.43 -3.49
C VAL A 114 -0.55 7.20 -3.75
N ASP A 115 0.28 7.40 -2.74
CA ASP A 115 1.71 7.15 -2.84
C ASP A 115 1.98 5.65 -3.07
N GLU A 116 2.83 5.34 -4.03
CA GLU A 116 3.19 3.96 -4.36
C GLU A 116 3.90 3.26 -3.20
N THR A 117 4.71 4.00 -2.43
CA THR A 117 5.39 3.47 -1.24
C THR A 117 4.41 2.99 -0.15
N GLU A 118 3.27 3.67 0.00
CA GLU A 118 2.20 3.22 0.91
C GLU A 118 1.60 1.88 0.44
N LEU A 119 1.38 1.72 -0.86
CA LEU A 119 0.84 0.48 -1.42
C LEU A 119 1.85 -0.67 -1.37
N GLU A 120 3.12 -0.38 -1.56
CA GLU A 120 4.20 -1.36 -1.40
C GLU A 120 4.33 -1.85 0.04
N PHE A 121 4.18 -0.95 1.02
CA PHE A 121 4.09 -1.34 2.43
C PHE A 121 2.95 -2.34 2.66
N LEU A 122 1.77 -2.09 2.10
CA LEU A 122 0.64 -3.00 2.23
C LEU A 122 0.93 -4.36 1.57
N ARG A 123 1.51 -4.36 0.37
CA ARG A 123 1.91 -5.59 -0.35
C ARG A 123 2.91 -6.40 0.46
N TRP A 124 3.92 -5.73 1.01
CA TRP A 124 4.93 -6.38 1.86
C TRP A 124 4.31 -6.98 3.12
N GLY A 125 3.45 -6.23 3.80
CA GLY A 125 2.75 -6.70 5.00
C GLY A 125 1.86 -7.92 4.72
N MET A 126 1.15 -7.93 3.58
CA MET A 126 0.36 -9.09 3.13
C MET A 126 1.25 -10.31 2.84
N LYS A 127 2.33 -10.13 2.08
CA LYS A 127 3.26 -11.21 1.72
C LYS A 127 3.86 -11.90 2.95
N ASN A 128 4.16 -11.13 3.98
CA ASN A 128 4.73 -11.64 5.22
C ASN A 128 3.67 -12.06 6.26
N ARG A 129 2.38 -11.98 5.93
CA ARG A 129 1.25 -12.30 6.83
C ARG A 129 1.29 -11.56 8.17
N LYS A 130 1.88 -10.36 8.17
CA LYS A 130 2.08 -9.53 9.37
C LYS A 130 1.16 -8.33 9.45
N ILE A 131 0.27 -8.15 8.45
CA ILE A 131 -0.61 -6.99 8.35
C ILE A 131 -1.98 -7.28 8.95
N GLU A 132 -2.51 -6.30 9.66
CA GLU A 132 -3.89 -6.30 10.17
C GLU A 132 -4.48 -4.88 10.15
N PRO A 133 -5.81 -4.73 10.07
CA PRO A 133 -6.43 -3.42 10.20
C PRO A 133 -6.20 -2.86 11.60
N HIS A 134 -5.91 -1.57 11.68
CA HIS A 134 -5.82 -0.85 12.94
C HIS A 134 -7.03 0.06 13.09
N ARG A 135 -7.80 -0.11 14.16
CA ARG A 135 -9.12 0.54 14.32
C ARG A 135 -9.04 1.93 14.96
N GLU A 136 -7.95 2.22 15.65
CA GLU A 136 -7.80 3.43 16.43
C GLU A 136 -6.51 4.14 16.07
N LEU A 137 -6.54 5.49 16.05
CA LEU A 137 -5.34 6.30 16.02
C LEU A 137 -4.57 6.04 17.33
N ALA A 138 -3.53 5.24 17.26
CA ALA A 138 -2.68 5.03 18.41
C ALA A 138 -1.87 6.29 18.69
N VAL A 139 -1.93 6.77 19.92
CA VAL A 139 -0.97 7.77 20.41
C VAL A 139 0.35 7.05 20.61
N GLY A 140 1.33 7.33 19.78
CA GLY A 140 2.64 6.70 19.81
C GLY A 140 3.71 7.56 19.16
N GLN A 141 4.96 7.14 19.28
CA GLN A 141 6.10 7.85 18.72
C GLN A 141 6.08 7.73 17.18
N LYS A 142 6.29 8.86 16.49
CA LYS A 142 6.55 8.83 15.03
C LYS A 142 7.92 8.21 14.78
N VAL A 143 7.95 7.27 13.86
CA VAL A 143 9.14 6.53 13.48
C VAL A 143 9.23 6.38 11.98
N ARG A 144 10.46 6.20 11.49
CA ARG A 144 10.76 5.90 10.09
C ARG A 144 11.43 4.52 10.02
N ILE A 145 11.15 3.79 8.95
CA ILE A 145 11.84 2.53 8.66
C ILE A 145 13.21 2.87 8.07
N LYS A 146 14.29 2.35 8.70
CA LYS A 146 15.69 2.66 8.34
C LYS A 146 16.21 1.89 7.14
N SER A 147 15.70 0.68 6.91
CA SER A 147 16.28 -0.25 5.93
C SER A 147 15.28 -1.27 5.43
N GLY A 148 15.57 -1.84 4.27
CA GLY A 148 14.75 -2.86 3.63
C GLY A 148 13.81 -2.28 2.59
N VAL A 149 12.88 -3.11 2.11
CA VAL A 149 11.93 -2.77 1.02
C VAL A 149 11.05 -1.55 1.37
N MET A 150 10.92 -1.24 2.68
CA MET A 150 10.07 -0.17 3.21
C MET A 150 10.87 1.01 3.76
N GLU A 151 12.14 1.15 3.39
CA GLU A 151 12.99 2.25 3.85
C GLU A 151 12.34 3.62 3.54
N GLY A 152 12.40 4.52 4.52
CA GLY A 152 11.85 5.87 4.39
C GLY A 152 10.38 6.02 4.76
N VAL A 153 9.59 4.94 4.84
CA VAL A 153 8.17 5.04 5.23
C VAL A 153 8.04 5.52 6.67
N ILE A 154 7.19 6.55 6.87
CA ILE A 154 6.92 7.14 8.19
C ILE A 154 5.58 6.65 8.70
N GLY A 155 5.54 6.26 9.96
CA GLY A 155 4.33 5.82 10.64
C GLY A 155 4.41 6.02 12.15
N THR A 156 3.52 5.40 12.87
CA THR A 156 3.46 5.46 14.34
C THR A 156 3.83 4.11 14.95
N LEU A 157 4.75 4.13 15.90
CA LEU A 157 5.11 2.93 16.66
C LEU A 157 4.14 2.74 17.83
N ILE A 158 3.56 1.56 17.93
CA ILE A 158 2.71 1.17 19.06
C ILE A 158 3.15 -0.18 19.62
N ARG A 159 2.75 -0.46 20.85
CA ARG A 159 2.92 -1.76 21.48
C ARG A 159 1.56 -2.47 21.57
N LYS A 160 1.50 -3.73 21.13
CA LYS A 160 0.30 -4.56 21.23
C LYS A 160 0.70 -6.00 21.58
N ASN A 161 0.20 -6.54 22.68
CA ASN A 161 0.46 -7.91 23.12
C ASN A 161 1.95 -8.28 23.09
N ASP A 162 2.79 -7.45 23.73
CA ASP A 162 4.26 -7.59 23.79
C ASP A 162 5.03 -7.48 22.47
N SER A 163 4.36 -7.30 21.33
CA SER A 163 5.02 -7.00 20.05
C SER A 163 4.98 -5.52 19.70
N LEU A 164 6.02 -5.06 19.04
CA LEU A 164 6.08 -3.73 18.44
C LEU A 164 5.38 -3.75 17.09
N ARG A 165 4.55 -2.74 16.84
CA ARG A 165 3.84 -2.62 15.57
C ARG A 165 4.02 -1.22 15.00
N PHE A 166 4.31 -1.20 13.71
CA PHE A 166 4.32 0.02 12.92
C PHE A 166 2.93 0.24 12.33
N VAL A 167 2.36 1.44 12.53
CA VAL A 167 1.06 1.82 12.01
C VAL A 167 1.23 2.82 10.90
N LEU A 168 0.85 2.42 9.68
CA LEU A 168 0.70 3.31 8.55
C LEU A 168 -0.71 3.89 8.52
N THR A 169 -0.81 5.19 8.33
CA THR A 169 -2.08 5.89 8.13
C THR A 169 -2.19 6.35 6.70
N LEU A 170 -3.17 5.81 5.98
CA LEU A 170 -3.57 6.27 4.66
C LEU A 170 -4.52 7.46 4.83
N GLN A 171 -3.97 8.65 4.88
CA GLN A 171 -4.73 9.87 5.22
C GLN A 171 -5.88 10.13 4.26
N LEU A 172 -5.67 9.85 2.97
CA LEU A 172 -6.66 10.07 1.92
C LEU A 172 -7.99 9.35 2.17
N ILE A 173 -7.93 8.16 2.73
CA ILE A 173 -9.12 7.35 3.02
C ILE A 173 -9.40 7.23 4.52
N ASN A 174 -8.60 7.92 5.35
CA ASN A 174 -8.67 7.86 6.81
C ASN A 174 -8.69 6.41 7.35
N GLN A 175 -7.81 5.59 6.83
CA GLN A 175 -7.66 4.19 7.23
C GLN A 175 -6.25 3.92 7.76
N HIS A 176 -6.15 2.95 8.64
CA HIS A 176 -4.90 2.60 9.31
C HIS A 176 -4.61 1.10 9.12
N ALA A 177 -3.36 0.79 8.85
CA ALA A 177 -2.83 -0.57 8.81
C ALA A 177 -1.67 -0.72 9.77
N SER A 178 -1.60 -1.82 10.49
CA SER A 178 -0.49 -2.12 11.38
C SER A 178 0.28 -3.37 10.94
N VAL A 179 1.59 -3.29 11.05
CA VAL A 179 2.51 -4.39 10.75
C VAL A 179 3.43 -4.63 11.94
N GLU A 180 3.71 -5.88 12.26
CA GLU A 180 4.69 -6.24 13.26
C GLU A 180 6.10 -5.98 12.74
N VAL A 181 6.93 -5.33 13.57
CA VAL A 181 8.27 -4.87 13.20
C VAL A 181 9.27 -5.12 14.33
N ASP A 182 10.53 -5.26 13.95
CA ASP A 182 11.64 -5.32 14.89
C ASP A 182 12.13 -3.90 15.22
N ALA A 183 12.39 -3.64 16.49
CA ALA A 183 12.84 -2.33 16.98
C ALA A 183 14.13 -1.85 16.28
N GLY A 184 15.01 -2.78 15.90
CA GLY A 184 16.26 -2.47 15.22
C GLY A 184 16.11 -1.85 13.83
N THR A 185 14.95 -1.99 13.20
CA THR A 185 14.66 -1.47 11.85
C THR A 185 14.05 -0.07 11.85
N LEU A 186 13.86 0.53 13.02
CA LEU A 186 13.17 1.81 13.19
C LEU A 186 14.11 2.92 13.67
N GLU A 187 13.80 4.15 13.29
CA GLU A 187 14.41 5.38 13.83
C GLU A 187 13.33 6.38 14.24
N SER A 188 13.60 7.16 15.29
CA SER A 188 12.74 8.26 15.70
C SER A 188 12.71 9.36 14.65
N VAL A 189 11.52 9.89 14.37
CA VAL A 189 11.34 11.11 13.59
C VAL A 189 11.02 12.23 14.58
N SER A 190 11.93 13.21 14.66
CA SER A 190 11.75 14.41 15.48
C SER A 190 10.83 15.41 14.81
#